data_4c703cd2b24f70a0c981aedc73421d8d
#
_entry.id   4c703cd2b24f70a0c981aedc73421d8d
#
_cell.length_a   1.000
_cell.length_b   1.000
_cell.length_c   1.000
_cell.angle_alpha   90.00
_cell.angle_beta   90.00
_cell.angle_gamma   90.00
#
_symmetry.space_group_name_H-M   'P 1'
#
loop_
_entity.id
_entity.type
_entity.pdbx_description
1 polymer ?
#
loop_
_entity_poly.entity_id
_entity_poly.type
_entity_poly.pdbx_seq_one_letter_code
_entity_poly.pdbx_strand_id
1 'polypeptide(L)'
;MITALACSLVGQEQRVVLVPRTRAARLYGVPEATEAYYCNYGVNPDYRLQFEACGLRVSGVGAEGEIRIVELPEHPFFVATLFLPQARSTAASPHPLLVGYAAAVDACREARARLSLAKP
;
A
#
# COMPACT_ATOMS: atom_id res chain seq x y z
N MET A 1 -12.86 11.77 7.54
CA MET A 1 -12.04 10.97 6.59
C MET A 1 -11.80 9.55 7.11
N ILE A 2 -11.26 9.41 8.30
CA ILE A 2 -11.19 8.13 8.99
C ILE A 2 -12.45 7.94 9.83
N THR A 3 -13.04 6.76 9.75
CA THR A 3 -14.30 6.45 10.43
C THR A 3 -14.23 5.09 11.12
N ALA A 4 -15.08 4.88 12.13
CA ALA A 4 -15.18 3.59 12.79
C ALA A 4 -15.71 2.53 11.81
N LEU A 5 -15.13 1.34 11.86
CA LEU A 5 -15.61 0.21 11.10
C LEU A 5 -16.89 -0.35 11.73
N ALA A 6 -17.79 -0.85 10.89
CA ALA A 6 -19.00 -1.53 11.37
C ALA A 6 -18.68 -2.77 12.20
N CYS A 7 -17.58 -3.46 11.84
CA CYS A 7 -17.03 -4.60 12.57
C CYS A 7 -15.53 -4.39 12.78
N SER A 8 -15.02 -4.77 13.95
CA SER A 8 -13.60 -4.71 14.25
C SER A 8 -12.81 -5.66 13.33
N LEU A 9 -11.66 -5.20 12.85
CA LEU A 9 -10.70 -6.01 12.11
C LEU A 9 -9.51 -6.46 12.97
N VAL A 10 -9.54 -6.20 14.27
CA VAL A 10 -8.47 -6.58 15.20
C VAL A 10 -8.29 -8.10 15.18
N GLY A 11 -7.07 -8.56 14.84
CA GLY A 11 -6.71 -9.97 14.79
C GLY A 11 -7.36 -10.74 13.62
N GLN A 12 -7.91 -10.05 12.64
CA GLN A 12 -8.57 -10.67 11.49
C GLN A 12 -7.64 -10.80 10.29
N GLU A 13 -7.81 -11.87 9.53
CA GLU A 13 -7.23 -12.02 8.21
C GLU A 13 -8.33 -11.86 7.16
N GLN A 14 -8.10 -11.00 6.17
CA GLN A 14 -9.07 -10.76 5.11
C GLN A 14 -8.37 -10.59 3.75
N ARG A 15 -9.11 -10.91 2.70
CA ARG A 15 -8.64 -10.72 1.33
C ARG A 15 -8.62 -9.25 0.95
N VAL A 16 -7.59 -8.91 0.18
CA VAL A 16 -7.46 -7.64 -0.52
C VAL A 16 -7.41 -7.93 -2.01
N VAL A 17 -8.27 -7.28 -2.76
CA VAL A 17 -8.26 -7.34 -4.23
C VAL A 17 -7.41 -6.18 -4.74
N LEU A 18 -6.40 -6.50 -5.53
CA LEU A 18 -5.46 -5.51 -6.07
C LEU A 18 -6.06 -4.89 -7.32
N VAL A 19 -6.07 -3.55 -7.37
CA VAL A 19 -6.54 -2.82 -8.57
C VAL A 19 -5.48 -2.94 -9.66
N PRO A 20 -5.84 -3.40 -10.87
CA PRO A 20 -4.87 -3.55 -11.97
C PRO A 20 -4.15 -2.25 -12.31
N ARG A 21 -2.92 -2.38 -12.80
CA ARG A 21 -2.07 -1.25 -13.25
C ARG A 21 -1.71 -0.27 -12.15
N THR A 22 -1.68 -0.74 -10.91
CA THR A 22 -1.19 0.03 -9.76
C THR A 22 0.16 -0.51 -9.32
N ARG A 23 0.91 0.29 -8.54
CA ARG A 23 2.17 -0.18 -7.95
C ARG A 23 1.94 -1.39 -7.05
N ALA A 24 0.93 -1.33 -6.21
CA ALA A 24 0.59 -2.45 -5.33
C ALA A 24 0.35 -3.73 -6.13
N ALA A 25 -0.46 -3.67 -7.19
CA ALA A 25 -0.73 -4.83 -8.04
C ALA A 25 0.56 -5.40 -8.67
N ARG A 26 1.47 -4.53 -9.12
CA ARG A 26 2.77 -4.97 -9.68
C ARG A 26 3.65 -5.63 -8.65
N LEU A 27 3.70 -5.09 -7.44
CA LEU A 27 4.52 -5.64 -6.35
C LEU A 27 4.01 -6.99 -5.87
N TYR A 28 2.71 -7.13 -5.72
CA TYR A 28 2.11 -8.42 -5.33
C TYR A 28 2.23 -9.48 -6.42
N GLY A 29 2.07 -9.08 -7.68
CA GLY A 29 2.13 -10.02 -8.82
C GLY A 29 0.96 -11.00 -8.89
N VAL A 30 -0.07 -10.79 -8.09
CA VAL A 30 -1.30 -11.61 -8.03
C VAL A 30 -2.51 -10.70 -7.94
N PRO A 31 -3.71 -11.14 -8.38
CA PRO A 31 -4.91 -10.29 -8.36
C PRO A 31 -5.48 -10.07 -6.96
N GLU A 32 -5.19 -10.96 -6.02
CA GLU A 32 -5.66 -10.84 -4.64
C GLU A 32 -4.68 -11.47 -3.67
N ALA A 33 -4.69 -10.98 -2.43
CA ALA A 33 -3.85 -11.50 -1.35
C ALA A 33 -4.63 -11.50 -0.04
N THR A 34 -4.17 -12.29 0.94
CA THR A 34 -4.71 -12.29 2.30
C THR A 34 -3.78 -11.48 3.20
N GLU A 35 -4.35 -10.56 3.97
CA GLU A 35 -3.59 -9.70 4.85
C GLU A 35 -4.12 -9.73 6.28
N ALA A 36 -3.24 -9.37 7.24
CA ALA A 36 -3.56 -9.35 8.65
C ALA A 36 -3.90 -7.92 9.10
N TYR A 37 -5.03 -7.77 9.77
CA TYR A 37 -5.55 -6.48 10.22
C TYR A 37 -5.53 -6.38 11.74
N TYR A 38 -5.35 -5.14 12.22
CA TYR A 38 -5.36 -4.85 13.65
C TYR A 38 -5.96 -3.47 13.90
N CYS A 39 -7.15 -3.21 13.37
CA CYS A 39 -7.76 -1.88 13.42
C CYS A 39 -9.27 -1.93 13.62
N ASN A 40 -9.77 -0.84 14.21
CA ASN A 40 -11.20 -0.57 14.41
C ASN A 40 -11.69 0.59 13.54
N TYR A 41 -10.80 1.24 12.80
CA TYR A 41 -11.09 2.40 11.97
C TYR A 41 -10.63 2.14 10.54
N GLY A 42 -11.29 2.74 9.60
CA GLY A 42 -10.98 2.64 8.19
C GLY A 42 -11.25 3.94 7.45
N VAL A 43 -11.03 3.94 6.17
CA VAL A 43 -11.29 5.09 5.32
C VAL A 43 -12.80 5.19 5.06
N ASN A 44 -13.36 6.37 5.31
CA ASN A 44 -14.73 6.65 4.94
C ASN A 44 -14.86 6.68 3.41
N PRO A 45 -15.70 5.81 2.80
CA PRO A 45 -15.83 5.73 1.35
C PRO A 45 -16.32 7.03 0.70
N ASP A 46 -16.99 7.91 1.44
CA ASP A 46 -17.44 9.21 0.95
C ASP A 46 -16.30 10.13 0.53
N TYR A 47 -15.07 9.85 0.98
CA TYR A 47 -13.87 10.63 0.63
C TYR A 47 -13.10 10.08 -0.57
N ARG A 48 -13.56 8.99 -1.20
CA ARG A 48 -12.85 8.35 -2.31
C ARG A 48 -12.55 9.32 -3.47
N LEU A 49 -13.56 10.06 -3.89
CA LEU A 49 -13.40 11.04 -4.99
C LEU A 49 -12.40 12.14 -4.65
N GLN A 50 -12.37 12.56 -3.38
CA GLN A 50 -11.43 13.58 -2.91
C GLN A 50 -10.00 13.05 -2.92
N PHE A 51 -9.77 11.79 -2.56
CA PHE A 51 -8.46 11.15 -2.67
C PHE A 51 -7.97 11.14 -4.11
N GLU A 52 -8.82 10.70 -5.04
CA GLU A 52 -8.49 10.65 -6.45
C GLU A 52 -8.21 12.04 -7.02
N ALA A 53 -8.99 13.05 -6.60
CA ALA A 53 -8.77 14.44 -7.01
C ALA A 53 -7.45 15.02 -6.50
N CYS A 54 -6.94 14.54 -5.37
CA CYS A 54 -5.65 14.95 -4.80
C CYS A 54 -4.45 14.15 -5.36
N GLY A 55 -4.68 13.25 -6.30
CA GLY A 55 -3.62 12.41 -6.89
C GLY A 55 -3.35 11.09 -6.17
N LEU A 56 -4.05 10.81 -5.08
CA LEU A 56 -4.02 9.49 -4.44
C LEU A 56 -4.83 8.50 -5.28
N ARG A 57 -4.31 7.29 -5.40
CA ARG A 57 -4.98 6.21 -6.13
C ARG A 57 -5.35 5.09 -5.17
N VAL A 58 -6.58 4.62 -5.24
CA VAL A 58 -6.98 3.40 -4.55
C VAL A 58 -6.39 2.21 -5.31
N SER A 59 -5.55 1.43 -4.65
CA SER A 59 -4.83 0.31 -5.26
C SER A 59 -5.16 -1.05 -4.66
N GLY A 60 -5.92 -1.08 -3.56
CA GLY A 60 -6.42 -2.31 -2.98
C GLY A 60 -7.75 -2.09 -2.29
N VAL A 61 -8.67 -3.04 -2.47
CA VAL A 61 -10.02 -2.97 -1.92
C VAL A 61 -10.40 -4.28 -1.23
N GLY A 62 -11.28 -4.18 -0.24
CA GLY A 62 -11.88 -5.33 0.42
C GLY A 62 -12.99 -5.96 -0.42
N ALA A 63 -13.65 -6.99 0.14
CA ALA A 63 -14.66 -7.78 -0.56
C ALA A 63 -15.88 -6.95 -1.01
N GLU A 64 -16.20 -5.89 -0.29
CA GLU A 64 -17.32 -5.00 -0.60
C GLU A 64 -16.86 -3.65 -1.20
N GLY A 65 -15.62 -3.56 -1.64
CA GLY A 65 -15.05 -2.36 -2.26
C GLY A 65 -14.47 -1.36 -1.28
N GLU A 66 -14.35 -1.70 -0.01
CA GLU A 66 -13.75 -0.82 1.01
C GLU A 66 -12.27 -0.54 0.69
N ILE A 67 -11.84 0.68 0.91
CA ILE A 67 -10.45 1.07 0.64
C ILE A 67 -9.52 0.39 1.64
N ARG A 68 -8.56 -0.38 1.13
CA ARG A 68 -7.56 -1.11 1.92
C ARG A 68 -6.14 -0.66 1.64
N ILE A 69 -5.86 -0.20 0.42
CA ILE A 69 -4.56 0.34 0.02
C ILE A 69 -4.78 1.61 -0.80
N VAL A 70 -4.00 2.64 -0.49
CA VAL A 70 -3.88 3.83 -1.35
C VAL A 70 -2.41 4.06 -1.68
N GLU A 71 -2.14 4.63 -2.85
CA GLU A 71 -0.79 4.96 -3.28
C GLU A 71 -0.76 6.34 -3.92
N LEU A 72 0.42 6.97 -3.90
CA LEU A 72 0.69 8.22 -4.58
C LEU A 72 1.62 7.92 -5.76
N PRO A 73 1.08 7.82 -7.00
CA PRO A 73 1.87 7.38 -8.16
C PRO A 73 3.06 8.28 -8.48
N GLU A 74 2.94 9.58 -8.21
CA GLU A 74 3.98 10.56 -8.50
C GLU A 74 5.14 10.54 -7.49
N HIS A 75 4.99 9.84 -6.38
CA HIS A 75 6.04 9.70 -5.37
C HIS A 75 6.92 8.48 -5.67
N PRO A 76 8.23 8.52 -5.39
CA PRO A 76 9.12 7.36 -5.57
C PRO A 76 8.62 6.08 -4.90
N PHE A 77 8.07 6.20 -3.70
CA PHE A 77 7.34 5.12 -3.04
C PHE A 77 6.45 5.68 -1.93
N PHE A 78 5.15 5.72 -2.17
CA PHE A 78 4.16 6.02 -1.15
C PHE A 78 3.02 5.01 -1.30
N VAL A 79 2.92 4.11 -0.35
CA VAL A 79 1.84 3.12 -0.25
C VAL A 79 1.37 3.10 1.19
N ALA A 80 0.09 3.36 1.42
CA ALA A 80 -0.53 3.30 2.74
C ALA A 80 -1.54 2.17 2.79
N THR A 81 -1.46 1.34 3.81
CA THR A 81 -2.29 0.16 3.98
C THR A 81 -3.08 0.22 5.29
N LEU A 82 -4.28 -0.33 5.27
CA LEU A 82 -5.07 -0.51 6.48
C LEU A 82 -4.60 -1.74 7.29
N PHE A 83 -4.00 -2.69 6.62
CA PHE A 83 -3.43 -3.91 7.22
C PHE A 83 -1.96 -3.70 7.60
N LEU A 84 -1.38 -4.71 8.24
CA LEU A 84 0.00 -4.70 8.73
C LEU A 84 0.87 -5.61 7.84
N PRO A 85 1.58 -5.06 6.82
CA PRO A 85 2.45 -5.88 5.96
C PRO A 85 3.49 -6.67 6.75
N GLN A 86 4.05 -6.08 7.79
CA GLN A 86 5.07 -6.72 8.62
C GLN A 86 4.55 -7.95 9.36
N ALA A 87 3.24 -8.05 9.62
CA ALA A 87 2.66 -9.21 10.31
C ALA A 87 2.70 -10.48 9.44
N ARG A 88 2.83 -10.34 8.13
CA ARG A 88 2.90 -11.45 7.18
C ARG A 88 4.25 -11.52 6.45
N SER A 89 5.28 -10.91 7.00
CA SER A 89 6.61 -10.89 6.43
C SER A 89 7.56 -11.77 7.24
N THR A 90 8.32 -12.63 6.56
CA THR A 90 9.36 -13.46 7.17
C THR A 90 10.64 -13.38 6.35
N ALA A 91 11.77 -13.84 6.91
CA ALA A 91 13.03 -13.90 6.17
C ALA A 91 12.94 -14.80 4.93
N ALA A 92 12.19 -15.90 5.02
CA ALA A 92 12.01 -16.84 3.92
C ALA A 92 10.99 -16.35 2.88
N SER A 93 10.04 -15.52 3.29
CA SER A 93 8.99 -14.96 2.42
C SER A 93 8.70 -13.51 2.83
N PRO A 94 9.56 -12.56 2.43
CA PRO A 94 9.36 -11.16 2.76
C PRO A 94 8.13 -10.61 2.04
N HIS A 95 7.40 -9.73 2.74
CA HIS A 95 6.18 -9.16 2.19
C HIS A 95 6.49 -8.28 0.96
N PRO A 96 5.70 -8.41 -0.14
CA PRO A 96 5.98 -7.69 -1.40
C PRO A 96 6.09 -6.17 -1.25
N LEU A 97 5.27 -5.54 -0.40
CA LEU A 97 5.33 -4.10 -0.18
C LEU A 97 6.61 -3.67 0.53
N LEU A 98 7.13 -4.49 1.45
CA LEU A 98 8.39 -4.20 2.13
C LEU A 98 9.57 -4.37 1.17
N VAL A 99 9.55 -5.39 0.32
CA VAL A 99 10.55 -5.59 -0.74
C VAL A 99 10.55 -4.40 -1.70
N GLY A 100 9.37 -3.96 -2.14
CA GLY A 100 9.23 -2.80 -3.02
C GLY A 100 9.73 -1.51 -2.39
N TYR A 101 9.47 -1.30 -1.11
CA TYR A 101 9.98 -0.14 -0.36
C TYR A 101 11.52 -0.16 -0.31
N ALA A 102 12.12 -1.29 0.04
CA ALA A 102 13.58 -1.42 0.09
C ALA A 102 14.23 -1.15 -1.27
N ALA A 103 13.63 -1.66 -2.35
CA ALA A 103 14.11 -1.41 -3.71
C ALA A 103 14.02 0.08 -4.08
N ALA A 104 12.96 0.76 -3.67
CA ALA A 104 12.81 2.20 -3.90
C ALA A 104 13.85 3.02 -3.13
N VAL A 105 14.15 2.63 -1.88
CA VAL A 105 15.21 3.26 -1.08
C VAL A 105 16.57 3.12 -1.78
N ASP A 106 16.90 1.93 -2.28
CA ASP A 106 18.16 1.70 -3.01
C ASP A 106 18.23 2.53 -4.29
N ALA A 107 17.15 2.60 -5.05
CA ALA A 107 17.09 3.41 -6.27
C ALA A 107 17.29 4.90 -5.97
N CYS A 108 16.70 5.42 -4.90
CA CYS A 108 16.89 6.80 -4.46
C CYS A 108 18.33 7.05 -4.00
N ARG A 109 18.93 6.11 -3.28
CA ARG A 109 20.33 6.21 -2.84
C ARG A 109 21.27 6.29 -4.03
N GLU A 110 21.11 5.41 -5.02
CA GLU A 110 21.92 5.40 -6.24
C GLU A 110 21.74 6.68 -7.05
N ALA A 111 20.52 7.18 -7.20
CA ALA A 111 20.25 8.43 -7.90
C ALA A 111 20.94 9.63 -7.20
N ARG A 112 20.93 9.66 -5.88
CA ARG A 112 21.63 10.70 -5.09
C ARG A 112 23.13 10.59 -5.26
N ALA A 113 23.70 9.40 -5.26
CA ALA A 113 25.12 9.18 -5.48
C ALA A 113 25.55 9.66 -6.87
N ARG A 114 24.79 9.36 -7.93
CA ARG A 114 25.03 9.86 -9.29
C ARG A 114 24.98 11.38 -9.38
N LEU A 115 24.02 12.01 -8.73
CA LEU A 115 23.91 13.49 -8.70
C LEU A 115 25.11 14.11 -7.97
N SER A 116 25.56 13.52 -6.88
CA SER A 116 26.74 13.99 -6.14
C SER A 116 28.02 13.91 -6.98
N LEU A 117 28.20 12.85 -7.78
CA LEU A 117 29.34 12.67 -8.69
C LEU A 117 29.29 13.64 -9.88
N ALA A 118 28.10 14.06 -10.31
CA ALA A 118 27.92 14.98 -11.44
C ALA A 118 28.13 16.46 -11.06
N LYS A 119 28.23 16.78 -9.78
CA LYS A 119 28.53 18.16 -9.33
C LYS A 119 30.01 18.48 -9.49
N PRO A 120 30.34 19.63 -10.10
CA PRO A 120 31.74 20.09 -10.19
C PRO A 120 32.37 20.43 -8.85
#